data_cf59bc48a33de425cbd2a7acb02a290a
#
_entry.id   cf59bc48a33de425cbd2a7acb02a290a
#
_cell.length_a   1.000
_cell.length_b   1.000
_cell.length_c   1.000
_cell.angle_alpha   90.00
_cell.angle_beta   90.00
_cell.angle_gamma   90.00
#
_symmetry.space_group_name_H-M   'P 1'
#
loop_
_entity.id
_entity.type
_entity.pdbx_description
1 polymer ?
#
loop_
_entity_poly.entity_id
_entity_poly.type
_entity_poly.pdbx_seq_one_letter_code
_entity_poly.pdbx_strand_id
1 'polypeptide(L)'
;VLNLLELFLGKEEVIITCKEELYHEINELYHITTYFELGFLTCKKLNSIKLSMGYFDKPNYSDKIALANFWKDLCKEENNIEIPFTNALMEVDNWLSSDKFYVWRNGIGKVVSIASYSVLGDQAKLSHVYTPPEERHKGYSKSLVHTLTEKILEQNLVPLLYTNYNYSISNEMYQKLGYDSKGYLINFKIKR
;
A
#
# COMPACT_ATOMS: atom_id res chain seq x y z
N VAL A 1 14.31 14.95 -18.27
CA VAL A 1 13.20 14.78 -17.29
C VAL A 1 12.36 16.06 -17.26
N LEU A 2 12.96 17.25 -17.13
CA LEU A 2 12.24 18.53 -17.04
C LEU A 2 11.36 18.81 -18.28
N ASN A 3 11.82 18.50 -19.49
CA ASN A 3 11.02 18.65 -20.73
C ASN A 3 9.81 17.71 -20.79
N LEU A 4 9.84 16.57 -20.08
CA LEU A 4 8.68 15.68 -19.93
C LEU A 4 7.67 16.25 -18.95
N LEU A 5 8.12 16.90 -17.87
CA LEU A 5 7.22 17.53 -16.90
C LEU A 5 6.38 18.65 -17.53
N GLU A 6 6.96 19.45 -18.44
CA GLU A 6 6.22 20.49 -19.14
C GLU A 6 5.03 19.97 -19.95
N LEU A 7 5.10 18.73 -20.46
CA LEU A 7 3.99 18.08 -21.17
C LEU A 7 2.82 17.71 -20.25
N PHE A 8 3.09 17.45 -18.98
CA PHE A 8 2.07 17.06 -17.98
C PHE A 8 1.51 18.26 -17.19
N LEU A 9 2.27 19.36 -17.11
CA LEU A 9 1.89 20.55 -16.33
C LEU A 9 0.79 21.43 -16.98
N GLY A 10 0.18 20.96 -18.06
CA GLY A 10 -0.81 21.76 -18.81
C GLY A 10 -2.18 21.88 -18.16
N LYS A 11 -2.54 21.12 -17.12
CA LYS A 11 -3.95 21.03 -16.73
C LYS A 11 -4.29 20.98 -15.24
N GLU A 12 -3.50 20.42 -14.34
CA GLU A 12 -3.88 20.23 -12.91
C GLU A 12 -2.65 19.97 -12.05
N GLU A 13 -2.86 19.69 -10.74
CA GLU A 13 -1.80 19.22 -9.87
C GLU A 13 -1.20 17.90 -10.38
N VAL A 14 0.11 17.86 -10.48
CA VAL A 14 0.85 16.64 -10.85
C VAL A 14 1.51 16.06 -9.62
N ILE A 15 1.28 14.77 -9.37
CA ILE A 15 1.97 14.04 -8.29
C ILE A 15 3.24 13.42 -8.87
N ILE A 16 4.37 13.70 -8.23
CA ILE A 16 5.67 13.17 -8.62
C ILE A 16 6.26 12.39 -7.46
N THR A 17 6.84 11.23 -7.78
CA THR A 17 7.65 10.45 -6.84
C THR A 17 9.03 10.25 -7.44
N CYS A 18 10.06 10.76 -6.78
CA CYS A 18 11.43 10.70 -7.29
C CYS A 18 12.47 10.63 -6.16
N LYS A 19 13.73 10.47 -6.54
CA LYS A 19 14.84 10.62 -5.61
C LYS A 19 15.05 12.08 -5.22
N GLU A 20 15.72 12.29 -4.09
CA GLU A 20 15.96 13.59 -3.49
C GLU A 20 16.70 14.56 -4.43
N GLU A 21 17.69 14.06 -5.18
CA GLU A 21 18.44 14.90 -6.11
C GLU A 21 17.53 15.56 -7.14
N LEU A 22 16.62 14.78 -7.76
CA LEU A 22 15.67 15.30 -8.74
C LEU A 22 14.61 16.20 -8.11
N TYR A 23 14.22 15.93 -6.86
CA TYR A 23 13.31 16.81 -6.12
C TYR A 23 13.88 18.21 -5.97
N HIS A 24 15.16 18.35 -5.61
CA HIS A 24 15.79 19.65 -5.47
C HIS A 24 15.79 20.45 -6.78
N GLU A 25 16.12 19.81 -7.91
CA GLU A 25 16.06 20.45 -9.22
C GLU A 25 14.63 20.93 -9.58
N ILE A 26 13.61 20.15 -9.25
CA ILE A 26 12.22 20.50 -9.53
C ILE A 26 11.75 21.62 -8.61
N ASN A 27 12.12 21.58 -7.33
CA ASN A 27 11.73 22.58 -6.34
C ASN A 27 12.27 23.98 -6.62
N GLU A 28 13.39 24.09 -7.35
CA GLU A 28 13.90 25.39 -7.82
C GLU A 28 13.04 26.01 -8.94
N LEU A 29 12.29 25.19 -9.67
CA LEU A 29 11.57 25.62 -10.87
C LEU A 29 10.07 25.71 -10.70
N TYR A 30 9.50 24.99 -9.74
CA TYR A 30 8.06 24.83 -9.58
C TYR A 30 7.62 25.02 -8.13
N HIS A 31 6.40 25.49 -7.95
CA HIS A 31 5.78 25.59 -6.62
C HIS A 31 5.31 24.24 -6.11
N ILE A 32 5.88 23.78 -5.00
CA ILE A 32 5.52 22.50 -4.35
C ILE A 32 4.42 22.76 -3.33
N THR A 33 3.31 22.04 -3.46
CA THR A 33 2.14 22.19 -2.59
C THR A 33 2.06 21.16 -1.48
N THR A 34 2.63 19.97 -1.68
CA THR A 34 2.71 18.92 -0.65
C THR A 34 4.03 18.18 -0.79
N TYR A 35 4.53 17.68 0.33
CA TYR A 35 5.77 16.92 0.40
C TYR A 35 5.65 15.84 1.48
N PHE A 36 6.07 14.62 1.16
CA PHE A 36 6.30 13.58 2.17
C PHE A 36 7.29 12.53 1.68
N GLU A 37 7.96 11.90 2.62
CA GLU A 37 8.95 10.87 2.35
C GLU A 37 8.30 9.49 2.32
N LEU A 38 8.45 8.77 1.20
CA LEU A 38 8.04 7.39 1.03
C LEU A 38 9.21 6.46 1.29
N GLY A 39 9.18 5.75 2.41
CA GLY A 39 10.11 4.66 2.67
C GLY A 39 9.93 3.55 1.65
N PHE A 40 11.02 3.09 1.07
CA PHE A 40 11.05 1.98 0.13
C PHE A 40 11.65 0.75 0.81
N LEU A 41 10.87 -0.32 0.92
CA LEU A 41 11.25 -1.55 1.60
C LEU A 41 11.12 -2.75 0.66
N THR A 42 12.06 -3.69 0.77
CA THR A 42 12.03 -4.96 0.02
C THR A 42 12.27 -6.13 0.96
N CYS A 43 11.74 -7.31 0.62
CA CYS A 43 11.97 -8.53 1.39
C CYS A 43 12.60 -9.60 0.49
N LYS A 44 13.81 -10.06 0.86
CA LYS A 44 14.48 -11.21 0.22
C LYS A 44 14.40 -12.46 1.08
N LYS A 45 14.26 -12.28 2.38
CA LYS A 45 14.18 -13.37 3.35
C LYS A 45 13.14 -13.03 4.41
N LEU A 46 12.10 -13.82 4.45
CA LEU A 46 10.99 -13.65 5.40
C LEU A 46 11.39 -14.22 6.76
N ASN A 47 11.10 -13.48 7.82
CA ASN A 47 11.28 -13.95 9.18
C ASN A 47 10.08 -14.80 9.61
N SER A 48 10.33 -15.89 10.32
CA SER A 48 9.26 -16.69 10.93
C SER A 48 8.54 -15.90 12.01
N ILE A 49 7.21 -15.98 12.02
CA ILE A 49 6.37 -15.36 13.04
C ILE A 49 5.28 -16.32 13.50
N LYS A 50 4.72 -16.06 14.69
CA LYS A 50 3.44 -16.66 15.08
C LYS A 50 2.31 -15.90 14.42
N LEU A 51 1.51 -16.59 13.60
CA LEU A 51 0.32 -16.02 12.98
C LEU A 51 -0.78 -15.77 14.02
N SER A 52 -1.57 -14.75 13.78
CA SER A 52 -2.79 -14.48 14.55
C SER A 52 -3.85 -15.53 14.30
N MET A 53 -4.77 -15.67 15.25
CA MET A 53 -5.93 -16.54 15.05
C MET A 53 -6.72 -16.10 13.82
N GLY A 54 -7.04 -17.06 12.96
CA GLY A 54 -7.72 -16.80 11.68
C GLY A 54 -7.01 -17.46 10.50
N TYR A 55 -7.30 -17.01 9.31
CA TYR A 55 -6.73 -17.59 8.10
C TYR A 55 -6.67 -16.59 6.94
N PHE A 56 -5.73 -16.84 6.05
CA PHE A 56 -5.53 -16.16 4.78
C PHE A 56 -6.51 -16.67 3.74
N ASP A 57 -7.18 -15.77 3.02
CA ASP A 57 -8.23 -16.13 2.08
C ASP A 57 -8.36 -15.14 0.92
N LYS A 58 -9.14 -15.49 -0.07
CA LYS A 58 -9.66 -14.60 -1.10
C LYS A 58 -10.93 -13.92 -0.61
N PRO A 59 -11.17 -12.65 -0.99
CA PRO A 59 -12.47 -12.05 -0.76
C PRO A 59 -13.55 -12.72 -1.63
N ASN A 60 -14.78 -12.64 -1.20
CA ASN A 60 -15.94 -13.09 -1.95
C ASN A 60 -17.04 -12.02 -1.97
N TYR A 61 -18.12 -12.25 -2.70
CA TYR A 61 -19.15 -11.24 -2.90
C TYR A 61 -19.86 -10.81 -1.59
N SER A 62 -19.95 -11.70 -0.59
CA SER A 62 -20.53 -11.33 0.70
C SER A 62 -19.70 -10.32 1.50
N ASP A 63 -18.42 -10.15 1.14
CA ASP A 63 -17.51 -9.21 1.78
C ASP A 63 -17.64 -7.78 1.20
N LYS A 64 -18.35 -7.61 0.08
CA LYS A 64 -18.34 -6.39 -0.75
C LYS A 64 -18.59 -5.12 0.06
N ILE A 65 -19.57 -5.11 0.94
CA ILE A 65 -19.91 -3.94 1.76
C ILE A 65 -18.79 -3.60 2.77
N ALA A 66 -18.24 -4.62 3.42
CA ALA A 66 -17.14 -4.43 4.38
C ALA A 66 -15.88 -3.89 3.67
N LEU A 67 -15.55 -4.46 2.51
CA LEU A 67 -14.39 -4.03 1.70
C LEU A 67 -14.56 -2.59 1.18
N ALA A 68 -15.77 -2.19 0.78
CA ALA A 68 -16.04 -0.82 0.35
C ALA A 68 -15.84 0.19 1.49
N ASN A 69 -16.25 -0.15 2.72
CA ASN A 69 -15.95 0.66 3.88
C ASN A 69 -14.44 0.73 4.16
N PHE A 70 -13.73 -0.42 4.11
CA PHE A 70 -12.28 -0.44 4.29
C PHE A 70 -11.54 0.43 3.27
N TRP A 71 -11.99 0.44 2.02
CA TRP A 71 -11.41 1.30 0.99
C TRP A 71 -11.66 2.79 1.27
N LYS A 72 -12.85 3.16 1.67
CA LYS A 72 -13.16 4.55 2.06
C LYS A 72 -12.29 5.01 3.22
N ASP A 73 -12.19 4.17 4.27
CA ASP A 73 -11.42 4.50 5.46
C ASP A 73 -9.93 4.60 5.15
N LEU A 74 -9.40 3.69 4.32
CA LEU A 74 -8.02 3.74 3.84
C LEU A 74 -7.71 5.02 3.07
N CYS A 75 -8.57 5.41 2.12
CA CYS A 75 -8.42 6.65 1.35
C CYS A 75 -8.44 7.89 2.26
N LYS A 76 -9.30 7.89 3.26
CA LYS A 76 -9.37 8.98 4.23
C LYS A 76 -8.14 9.04 5.14
N GLU A 77 -7.68 7.90 5.65
CA GLU A 77 -6.51 7.85 6.55
C GLU A 77 -5.20 8.18 5.82
N GLU A 78 -4.98 7.65 4.62
CA GLU A 78 -3.71 7.83 3.91
C GLU A 78 -3.60 9.15 3.17
N ASN A 79 -4.70 9.62 2.57
CA ASN A 79 -4.67 10.74 1.62
C ASN A 79 -5.60 11.89 2.01
N ASN A 80 -6.36 11.76 3.10
CA ASN A 80 -7.44 12.69 3.48
C ASN A 80 -8.48 12.90 2.36
N ILE A 81 -8.75 11.83 1.59
CA ILE A 81 -9.70 11.82 0.47
C ILE A 81 -10.98 11.12 0.89
N GLU A 82 -12.10 11.80 0.79
CA GLU A 82 -13.43 11.20 0.94
C GLU A 82 -13.94 10.76 -0.44
N ILE A 83 -14.16 9.45 -0.58
CA ILE A 83 -14.72 8.89 -1.83
C ILE A 83 -16.20 8.51 -1.62
N PRO A 84 -17.07 8.71 -2.64
CA PRO A 84 -18.44 8.23 -2.61
C PRO A 84 -18.49 6.70 -2.43
N PHE A 85 -19.49 6.21 -1.70
CA PHE A 85 -19.64 4.77 -1.45
C PHE A 85 -19.82 3.96 -2.74
N THR A 86 -20.49 4.55 -3.74
CA THR A 86 -20.63 3.95 -5.06
C THR A 86 -19.30 3.71 -5.76
N ASN A 87 -18.37 4.66 -5.66
CA ASN A 87 -17.02 4.50 -6.22
C ASN A 87 -16.23 3.42 -5.47
N ALA A 88 -16.40 3.36 -4.15
CA ALA A 88 -15.79 2.30 -3.36
C ALA A 88 -16.32 0.90 -3.75
N LEU A 89 -17.61 0.76 -4.03
CA LEU A 89 -18.19 -0.49 -4.51
C LEU A 89 -17.66 -0.91 -5.88
N MET A 90 -17.43 0.05 -6.79
CA MET A 90 -16.84 -0.23 -8.11
C MET A 90 -15.40 -0.74 -7.98
N GLU A 91 -14.61 -0.13 -7.09
CA GLU A 91 -13.23 -0.60 -6.85
C GLU A 91 -13.22 -2.00 -6.24
N VAL A 92 -14.13 -2.30 -5.33
CA VAL A 92 -14.25 -3.65 -4.76
C VAL A 92 -14.62 -4.69 -5.81
N ASP A 93 -15.39 -4.36 -6.84
CA ASP A 93 -15.66 -5.28 -7.95
C ASP A 93 -14.35 -5.66 -8.70
N ASN A 94 -13.43 -4.71 -8.86
CA ASN A 94 -12.09 -4.98 -9.39
C ASN A 94 -11.31 -5.93 -8.46
N TRP A 95 -11.38 -5.70 -7.14
CA TRP A 95 -10.70 -6.54 -6.15
C TRP A 95 -11.23 -7.97 -6.12
N LEU A 96 -12.57 -8.14 -6.20
CA LEU A 96 -13.21 -9.45 -6.25
C LEU A 96 -12.86 -10.24 -7.51
N SER A 97 -12.57 -9.53 -8.61
CA SER A 97 -12.14 -10.13 -9.88
C SER A 97 -10.63 -10.39 -9.94
N SER A 98 -9.86 -9.85 -8.99
CA SER A 98 -8.40 -9.94 -8.99
C SER A 98 -7.90 -11.23 -8.34
N ASP A 99 -6.92 -11.87 -8.97
CA ASP A 99 -6.16 -12.97 -8.40
C ASP A 99 -5.07 -12.52 -7.40
N LYS A 100 -4.88 -11.19 -7.25
CA LYS A 100 -3.82 -10.57 -6.44
C LYS A 100 -4.33 -9.76 -5.24
N PHE A 101 -5.61 -9.88 -4.90
CA PHE A 101 -6.21 -9.29 -3.71
C PHE A 101 -6.55 -10.36 -2.67
N TYR A 102 -6.20 -10.12 -1.40
CA TYR A 102 -6.31 -11.08 -0.31
C TYR A 102 -6.83 -10.44 0.96
N VAL A 103 -7.40 -11.28 1.82
CA VAL A 103 -7.95 -10.88 3.12
C VAL A 103 -7.40 -11.78 4.23
N TRP A 104 -7.39 -11.26 5.45
CA TRP A 104 -7.31 -12.07 6.65
C TRP A 104 -8.69 -12.17 7.26
N ARG A 105 -9.13 -13.41 7.52
CA ARG A 105 -10.36 -13.67 8.26
C ARG A 105 -10.01 -14.06 9.68
N ASN A 106 -10.75 -13.53 10.65
CA ASN A 106 -10.60 -13.94 12.04
C ASN A 106 -11.21 -15.33 12.29
N GLY A 107 -11.17 -15.83 13.54
CA GLY A 107 -11.64 -17.17 13.91
C GLY A 107 -13.14 -17.45 13.65
N ILE A 108 -13.95 -16.42 13.38
CA ILE A 108 -15.37 -16.56 13.02
C ILE A 108 -15.63 -16.25 11.54
N GLY A 109 -14.59 -16.13 10.72
CA GLY A 109 -14.71 -15.91 9.28
C GLY A 109 -14.93 -14.47 8.84
N LYS A 110 -14.98 -13.48 9.75
CA LYS A 110 -15.09 -12.05 9.42
C LYS A 110 -13.80 -11.54 8.80
N VAL A 111 -13.89 -10.78 7.69
CA VAL A 111 -12.75 -10.05 7.14
C VAL A 111 -12.29 -8.95 8.11
N VAL A 112 -11.02 -8.95 8.48
CA VAL A 112 -10.43 -8.04 9.47
C VAL A 112 -9.16 -7.33 8.99
N SER A 113 -8.62 -7.75 7.86
CA SER A 113 -7.49 -7.05 7.21
C SER A 113 -7.48 -7.36 5.72
N ILE A 114 -6.96 -6.43 4.92
CA ILE A 114 -6.84 -6.56 3.47
C ILE A 114 -5.42 -6.26 3.03
N ALA A 115 -5.01 -6.84 1.90
CA ALA A 115 -3.79 -6.52 1.20
C ALA A 115 -3.88 -6.99 -0.26
N SER A 116 -3.17 -6.31 -1.14
CA SER A 116 -3.01 -6.74 -2.53
C SER A 116 -1.56 -6.62 -2.97
N TYR A 117 -1.25 -7.13 -4.16
CA TYR A 117 0.00 -6.82 -4.83
C TYR A 117 -0.20 -6.67 -6.34
N SER A 118 0.72 -5.97 -6.98
CA SER A 118 0.84 -5.89 -8.43
C SER A 118 2.24 -6.30 -8.86
N VAL A 119 2.38 -6.87 -10.06
CA VAL A 119 3.66 -7.38 -10.57
C VAL A 119 4.17 -6.47 -11.68
N LEU A 120 5.44 -6.10 -11.58
CA LEU A 120 6.17 -5.37 -12.61
C LEU A 120 7.58 -5.98 -12.75
N GLY A 121 7.82 -6.67 -13.84
CA GLY A 121 9.06 -7.43 -14.04
C GLY A 121 9.21 -8.54 -13.00
N ASP A 122 10.30 -8.54 -12.27
CA ASP A 122 10.61 -9.47 -11.17
C ASP A 122 10.14 -8.98 -9.79
N GLN A 123 9.44 -7.86 -9.74
CA GLN A 123 9.01 -7.21 -8.51
C GLN A 123 7.51 -7.38 -8.28
N ALA A 124 7.12 -7.56 -7.02
CA ALA A 124 5.73 -7.57 -6.57
C ALA A 124 5.50 -6.48 -5.51
N LYS A 125 4.80 -5.41 -5.94
CA LYS A 125 4.50 -4.28 -5.07
C LYS A 125 3.25 -4.55 -4.23
N LEU A 126 3.40 -4.66 -2.92
CA LEU A 126 2.28 -4.72 -1.98
C LEU A 126 1.59 -3.35 -1.89
N SER A 127 0.27 -3.40 -1.82
CA SER A 127 -0.61 -2.22 -1.74
C SER A 127 -1.87 -2.55 -0.93
N HIS A 128 -2.66 -1.53 -0.59
CA HIS A 128 -3.96 -1.68 0.10
C HIS A 128 -3.86 -2.45 1.42
N VAL A 129 -2.74 -2.31 2.14
CA VAL A 129 -2.58 -2.96 3.45
C VAL A 129 -3.37 -2.17 4.49
N TYR A 130 -4.53 -2.70 4.89
CA TYR A 130 -5.42 -2.02 5.81
C TYR A 130 -6.03 -2.97 6.85
N THR A 131 -6.18 -2.48 8.05
CA THR A 131 -6.90 -3.11 9.17
C THR A 131 -7.74 -2.02 9.84
N PRO A 132 -9.06 -2.17 9.93
CA PRO A 132 -9.90 -1.15 10.56
C PRO A 132 -9.53 -0.94 12.03
N PRO A 133 -9.72 0.27 12.58
CA PRO A 133 -9.22 0.64 13.92
C PRO A 133 -9.59 -0.34 15.02
N GLU A 134 -10.81 -0.86 15.05
CA GLU A 134 -11.31 -1.79 16.05
C GLU A 134 -10.67 -3.19 15.98
N GLU A 135 -9.99 -3.51 14.88
CA GLU A 135 -9.31 -4.78 14.66
C GLU A 135 -7.77 -4.66 14.74
N ARG A 136 -7.25 -3.45 15.00
CA ARG A 136 -5.81 -3.21 15.16
C ARG A 136 -5.24 -3.83 16.43
N HIS A 137 -3.93 -3.90 16.50
CA HIS A 137 -3.15 -4.46 17.62
C HIS A 137 -3.39 -5.96 17.91
N LYS A 138 -4.16 -6.66 17.06
CA LYS A 138 -4.40 -8.11 17.13
C LYS A 138 -3.46 -8.92 16.22
N GLY A 139 -2.57 -8.24 15.47
CA GLY A 139 -1.59 -8.86 14.59
C GLY A 139 -2.14 -9.35 13.23
N TYR A 140 -3.36 -9.01 12.86
CA TYR A 140 -3.99 -9.47 11.61
C TYR A 140 -3.25 -8.98 10.37
N SER A 141 -2.93 -7.68 10.29
CA SER A 141 -2.14 -7.13 9.19
C SER A 141 -0.78 -7.82 9.06
N LYS A 142 -0.09 -8.04 10.19
CA LYS A 142 1.20 -8.73 10.20
C LYS A 142 1.08 -10.16 9.65
N SER A 143 0.05 -10.90 10.04
CA SER A 143 -0.20 -12.26 9.55
C SER A 143 -0.54 -12.29 8.07
N LEU A 144 -1.41 -11.37 7.61
CA LEU A 144 -1.78 -11.24 6.21
C LEU A 144 -0.56 -10.91 5.33
N VAL A 145 0.21 -9.89 5.72
CA VAL A 145 1.40 -9.46 4.97
C VAL A 145 2.46 -10.57 4.97
N HIS A 146 2.67 -11.27 6.09
CA HIS A 146 3.59 -12.41 6.15
C HIS A 146 3.23 -13.47 5.11
N THR A 147 1.99 -13.98 5.16
CA THR A 147 1.54 -15.06 4.26
C THR A 147 1.52 -14.60 2.79
N LEU A 148 1.15 -13.34 2.53
CA LEU A 148 1.21 -12.79 1.19
C LEU A 148 2.65 -12.66 0.67
N THR A 149 3.57 -12.21 1.52
CA THR A 149 5.00 -12.12 1.18
C THR A 149 5.60 -13.49 0.89
N GLU A 150 5.28 -14.50 1.70
CA GLU A 150 5.68 -15.89 1.47
C GLU A 150 5.23 -16.38 0.10
N LYS A 151 3.93 -16.21 -0.22
CA LYS A 151 3.35 -16.54 -1.53
C LYS A 151 4.02 -15.82 -2.71
N ILE A 152 4.46 -14.59 -2.53
CA ILE A 152 5.18 -13.82 -3.56
C ILE A 152 6.59 -14.37 -3.76
N LEU A 153 7.31 -14.68 -2.68
CA LEU A 153 8.64 -15.26 -2.74
C LEU A 153 8.64 -16.65 -3.40
N GLU A 154 7.61 -17.47 -3.15
CA GLU A 154 7.43 -18.77 -3.82
C GLU A 154 7.28 -18.64 -5.35
N GLN A 155 6.84 -17.50 -5.85
CA GLN A 155 6.77 -17.19 -7.28
C GLN A 155 8.10 -16.64 -7.85
N ASN A 156 9.18 -16.62 -7.05
CA ASN A 156 10.48 -16.03 -7.40
C ASN A 156 10.39 -14.51 -7.70
N LEU A 157 9.39 -13.82 -7.12
CA LEU A 157 9.26 -12.38 -7.19
C LEU A 157 9.86 -11.72 -5.96
N VAL A 158 10.33 -10.48 -6.11
CA VAL A 158 10.85 -9.66 -5.01
C VAL A 158 9.72 -8.83 -4.42
N PRO A 159 9.23 -9.14 -3.21
CA PRO A 159 8.25 -8.31 -2.53
C PRO A 159 8.82 -6.94 -2.19
N LEU A 160 8.08 -5.90 -2.54
CA LEU A 160 8.41 -4.52 -2.18
C LEU A 160 7.16 -3.77 -1.74
N LEU A 161 7.36 -2.70 -0.99
CA LEU A 161 6.29 -1.78 -0.62
C LEU A 161 6.82 -0.37 -0.39
N TYR A 162 5.90 0.57 -0.44
CA TYR A 162 6.12 1.94 0.01
C TYR A 162 5.32 2.18 1.31
N THR A 163 5.89 2.96 2.21
CA THR A 163 5.27 3.36 3.47
C THR A 163 5.66 4.79 3.80
N ASN A 164 4.92 5.46 4.66
CA ASN A 164 5.37 6.74 5.17
C ASN A 164 6.66 6.52 5.98
N TYR A 165 7.78 7.13 5.53
CA TYR A 165 9.09 6.95 6.14
C TYR A 165 9.11 7.30 7.63
N ASN A 166 8.33 8.29 8.00
CA ASN A 166 8.26 8.82 9.37
C ASN A 166 7.22 8.08 10.25
N TYR A 167 6.49 7.08 9.71
CA TYR A 167 5.48 6.35 10.48
C TYR A 167 6.07 5.06 11.07
N SER A 168 6.54 5.15 12.32
CA SER A 168 7.29 4.07 12.99
C SER A 168 6.54 2.74 13.11
N ILE A 169 5.23 2.77 13.38
CA ILE A 169 4.44 1.55 13.66
C ILE A 169 4.41 0.59 12.47
N SER A 170 4.13 1.08 11.26
CA SER A 170 4.13 0.24 10.07
C SER A 170 5.53 -0.21 9.70
N ASN A 171 6.52 0.69 9.79
CA ASN A 171 7.91 0.40 9.48
C ASN A 171 8.47 -0.71 10.38
N GLU A 172 8.23 -0.65 11.69
CA GLU A 172 8.63 -1.71 12.62
C GLU A 172 7.96 -3.05 12.31
N MET A 173 6.67 -3.03 11.92
CA MET A 173 5.97 -4.25 11.53
C MET A 173 6.65 -4.91 10.33
N TYR A 174 6.95 -4.16 9.28
CA TYR A 174 7.60 -4.66 8.08
C TYR A 174 9.03 -5.15 8.37
N GLN A 175 9.81 -4.42 9.16
CA GLN A 175 11.15 -4.85 9.58
C GLN A 175 11.11 -6.17 10.37
N LYS A 176 10.16 -6.33 11.30
CA LYS A 176 9.95 -7.60 12.04
C LYS A 176 9.60 -8.77 11.11
N LEU A 177 9.02 -8.52 9.95
CA LEU A 177 8.75 -9.52 8.92
C LEU A 177 9.97 -9.86 8.05
N GLY A 178 11.04 -9.06 8.10
CA GLY A 178 12.24 -9.26 7.28
C GLY A 178 12.35 -8.34 6.08
N TYR A 179 11.53 -7.28 6.04
CA TYR A 179 11.69 -6.22 5.05
C TYR A 179 12.87 -5.31 5.45
N ASP A 180 13.76 -5.07 4.49
CA ASP A 180 14.87 -4.14 4.62
C ASP A 180 14.53 -2.81 3.97
N SER A 181 14.82 -1.72 4.66
CA SER A 181 14.75 -0.38 4.05
C SER A 181 15.84 -0.23 2.99
N LYS A 182 15.46 0.31 1.85
CA LYS A 182 16.36 0.66 0.73
C LYS A 182 16.48 2.17 0.56
N GLY A 183 16.08 2.93 1.56
CA GLY A 183 16.03 4.38 1.55
C GLY A 183 14.61 4.91 1.43
N TYR A 184 14.50 6.13 0.93
CA TYR A 184 13.22 6.78 0.69
C TYR A 184 13.17 7.46 -0.68
N LEU A 185 11.97 7.73 -1.13
CA LEU A 185 11.65 8.58 -2.28
C LEU A 185 10.86 9.78 -1.76
N ILE A 186 10.96 10.89 -2.45
CA ILE A 186 10.15 12.06 -2.16
C ILE A 186 8.91 12.02 -3.04
N ASN A 187 7.75 12.10 -2.40
CA ASN A 187 6.48 12.25 -3.07
C ASN A 187 5.95 13.66 -2.82
N PHE A 188 5.62 14.37 -3.87
CA PHE A 188 5.19 15.75 -3.79
C PHE A 188 4.21 16.11 -4.91
N LYS A 189 3.48 17.19 -4.70
CA LYS A 189 2.61 17.79 -5.71
C LYS A 189 3.18 19.09 -6.17
N ILE A 190 3.14 19.30 -7.47
CA ILE A 190 3.45 20.59 -8.09
C ILE A 190 2.19 21.17 -8.72
N LYS A 191 2.09 22.49 -8.63
CA LYS A 191 1.08 23.29 -9.30
C LYS A 191 1.80 24.38 -10.07
N ARG A 192 1.30 24.68 -11.24
CA ARG A 192 1.82 25.78 -12.07
C ARG A 192 1.39 27.12 -11.53
#